data_1c4f4f7140e8bd54a7be3e803da082d0
#
_entry.id   1c4f4f7140e8bd54a7be3e803da082d0
#
_cell.length_a   1.000
_cell.length_b   1.000
_cell.length_c   1.000
_cell.angle_alpha   90.00
_cell.angle_beta   90.00
_cell.angle_gamma   90.00
#
_symmetry.space_group_name_H-M   'P 1'
#
loop_
_entity.id
_entity.type
_entity.pdbx_description
1 polymer ?
#
loop_
_entity_poly.entity_id
_entity_poly.type
_entity_poly.pdbx_seq_one_letter_code
_entity_poly.pdbx_strand_id
1 'polypeptide(L)'
;ASITLAQGILESGNGNSDLAHKSKNHFGIKCHKTWSGRKVYHDDDAKNECFRKYRKVSDSYRDHSEFLKNRDRYAFLFDYKMTDYIAWAKGLKKAGYATHPEYAEKLINLIERFDLAQYDQASKSGKRKVKKPKRRDRKEIFKSENGLKYVLAETGDTYDIIATEQSFWM
;
A
#
# COMPACT_ATOMS: atom_id res chain seq x y z
N ALA A 1 -1.77 -9.10 7.07
CA ALA A 1 -1.13 -7.82 6.76
C ALA A 1 -0.77 -7.71 5.28
N SER A 2 -0.21 -8.76 4.68
CA SER A 2 0.25 -8.80 3.28
C SER A 2 -0.79 -8.30 2.29
N ILE A 3 -2.01 -8.80 2.36
CA ILE A 3 -3.09 -8.45 1.44
C ILE A 3 -3.45 -6.95 1.50
N THR A 4 -3.47 -6.38 2.70
CA THR A 4 -3.77 -4.94 2.87
C THR A 4 -2.63 -4.07 2.33
N LEU A 5 -1.38 -4.51 2.50
CA LEU A 5 -0.22 -3.83 1.92
C LEU A 5 -0.27 -3.87 0.39
N ALA A 6 -0.54 -5.04 -0.20
CA ALA A 6 -0.66 -5.20 -1.65
C ALA A 6 -1.80 -4.33 -2.23
N GLN A 7 -2.95 -4.27 -1.57
CA GLN A 7 -4.03 -3.37 -1.96
C GLN A 7 -3.57 -1.89 -1.89
N GLY A 8 -2.94 -1.48 -0.79
CA GLY A 8 -2.43 -0.12 -0.66
C GLY A 8 -1.42 0.26 -1.76
N ILE A 9 -0.54 -0.67 -2.14
CA ILE A 9 0.41 -0.50 -3.25
C ILE A 9 -0.35 -0.36 -4.57
N LEU A 10 -1.28 -1.26 -4.86
CA LEU A 10 -2.02 -1.29 -6.12
C LEU A 10 -2.90 -0.05 -6.30
N GLU A 11 -3.73 0.26 -5.31
CA GLU A 11 -4.73 1.33 -5.37
C GLU A 11 -4.10 2.74 -5.37
N SER A 12 -2.92 2.90 -4.77
CA SER A 12 -2.25 4.20 -4.70
C SER A 12 -1.16 4.42 -5.75
N GLY A 13 -0.93 3.45 -6.65
CA GLY A 13 0.22 3.49 -7.56
C GLY A 13 1.54 3.60 -6.78
N ASN A 14 1.79 2.66 -5.87
CA ASN A 14 2.95 2.69 -4.95
C ASN A 14 3.01 3.93 -4.03
N GLY A 15 1.86 4.53 -3.73
CA GLY A 15 1.78 5.77 -2.96
C GLY A 15 2.01 7.05 -3.78
N ASN A 16 2.23 6.93 -5.08
CA ASN A 16 2.61 8.06 -5.96
C ASN A 16 1.43 8.73 -6.66
N SER A 17 0.19 8.21 -6.51
CA SER A 17 -0.97 8.86 -7.12
C SER A 17 -1.22 10.24 -6.49
N ASP A 18 -1.71 11.18 -7.28
CA ASP A 18 -2.09 12.52 -6.85
C ASP A 18 -3.05 12.49 -5.65
N LEU A 19 -4.02 11.58 -5.69
CA LEU A 19 -4.97 11.39 -4.61
C LEU A 19 -4.26 10.95 -3.33
N ALA A 20 -3.36 9.96 -3.39
CA ALA A 20 -2.61 9.49 -2.22
C ALA A 20 -1.75 10.61 -1.62
N HIS A 21 -1.06 11.40 -2.44
CA HIS A 21 -0.26 12.54 -1.98
C HIS A 21 -1.10 13.61 -1.26
N LYS A 22 -2.19 14.05 -1.90
CA LYS A 22 -3.04 15.15 -1.39
C LYS A 22 -3.89 14.75 -0.17
N SER A 23 -4.30 13.49 -0.10
CA SER A 23 -5.27 13.02 0.89
C SER A 23 -4.74 12.05 1.92
N LYS A 24 -3.57 11.43 1.72
CA LYS A 24 -3.07 10.28 2.49
C LYS A 24 -4.02 9.06 2.43
N ASN A 25 -4.85 9.00 1.38
CA ASN A 25 -5.82 7.96 1.13
C ASN A 25 -5.28 6.98 0.10
N HIS A 26 -4.69 5.89 0.58
CA HIS A 26 -4.02 4.91 -0.26
C HIS A 26 -4.97 3.87 -0.89
N PHE A 27 -6.25 3.94 -0.57
CA PHE A 27 -7.26 2.97 -1.06
C PHE A 27 -8.38 3.63 -1.86
N GLY A 28 -8.27 4.92 -2.14
CA GLY A 28 -9.33 5.62 -2.87
C GLY A 28 -10.70 5.57 -2.19
N ILE A 29 -10.75 5.57 -0.84
CA ILE A 29 -12.03 5.46 -0.15
C ILE A 29 -12.81 6.76 -0.34
N LYS A 30 -13.97 6.64 -1.00
CA LYS A 30 -14.90 7.76 -1.26
C LYS A 30 -15.63 8.17 0.02
N CYS A 31 -16.06 9.43 0.10
CA CYS A 31 -16.92 9.89 1.18
C CYS A 31 -18.27 9.20 1.07
N HIS A 32 -18.68 8.49 2.10
CA HIS A 32 -20.06 8.04 2.24
C HIS A 32 -20.85 9.02 3.10
N LYS A 33 -22.17 8.88 3.13
CA LYS A 33 -23.07 9.77 3.87
C LYS A 33 -22.71 9.96 5.35
N THR A 34 -22.10 8.95 5.96
CA THR A 34 -21.67 8.94 7.36
C THR A 34 -20.28 9.54 7.62
N TRP A 35 -19.55 9.94 6.56
CA TRP A 35 -18.21 10.49 6.73
C TRP A 35 -18.24 11.95 7.18
N SER A 36 -17.81 12.22 8.40
CA SER A 36 -17.69 13.56 8.98
C SER A 36 -16.25 14.12 8.99
N GLY A 37 -15.27 13.32 8.54
CA GLY A 37 -13.86 13.71 8.52
C GLY A 37 -13.50 14.67 7.39
N ARG A 38 -12.21 14.97 7.25
CA ARG A 38 -11.67 15.85 6.19
C ARG A 38 -11.92 15.22 4.81
N LYS A 39 -12.10 16.07 3.80
CA LYS A 39 -12.43 15.68 2.43
C LYS A 39 -11.45 16.26 1.44
N VAL A 40 -11.31 15.61 0.30
CA VAL A 40 -10.65 16.12 -0.90
C VAL A 40 -11.53 15.73 -2.09
N TYR A 41 -11.54 16.57 -3.10
CA TYR A 41 -12.27 16.30 -4.34
C TYR A 41 -11.27 15.97 -5.44
N HIS A 42 -11.57 14.96 -6.22
CA HIS A 42 -10.72 14.47 -7.31
C HIS A 42 -11.59 13.86 -8.40
N ASP A 43 -11.16 13.98 -9.65
CA ASP A 43 -11.82 13.33 -10.78
C ASP A 43 -11.39 11.87 -10.84
N ASP A 44 -12.36 10.95 -10.86
CA ASP A 44 -12.16 9.51 -10.95
C ASP A 44 -13.19 8.94 -11.94
N ASP A 45 -14.09 8.06 -11.53
CA ASP A 45 -15.20 7.57 -12.37
C ASP A 45 -16.14 8.71 -12.80
N ALA A 46 -16.27 9.72 -11.97
CA ALA A 46 -16.99 10.96 -12.24
C ALA A 46 -16.16 12.18 -11.87
N LYS A 47 -16.54 13.36 -12.41
CA LYS A 47 -15.90 14.62 -12.05
C LYS A 47 -16.21 15.01 -10.62
N ASN A 48 -15.20 15.56 -9.93
CA ASN A 48 -15.34 16.17 -8.61
C ASN A 48 -15.90 15.21 -7.54
N GLU A 49 -15.48 13.95 -7.54
CA GLU A 49 -15.87 12.97 -6.54
C GLU A 49 -15.22 13.24 -5.19
N CYS A 50 -15.96 12.96 -4.13
CA CYS A 50 -15.50 13.17 -2.75
C CYS A 50 -14.74 11.97 -2.23
N PHE A 51 -13.49 12.20 -1.82
CA PHE A 51 -12.64 11.19 -1.17
C PHE A 51 -12.30 11.58 0.27
N ARG A 52 -12.14 10.58 1.13
CA ARG A 52 -11.71 10.77 2.52
C ARG A 52 -10.28 11.30 2.54
N LYS A 53 -10.01 12.27 3.44
CA LYS A 53 -8.66 12.80 3.65
C LYS A 53 -8.20 12.53 5.08
N TYR A 54 -7.03 11.93 5.22
CA TYR A 54 -6.45 11.54 6.50
C TYR A 54 -5.29 12.46 6.91
N ARG A 55 -4.93 12.40 8.18
CA ARG A 55 -3.74 13.10 8.70
C ARG A 55 -2.47 12.29 8.44
N LYS A 56 -2.56 10.97 8.54
CA LYS A 56 -1.46 10.02 8.36
C LYS A 56 -1.90 8.90 7.40
N VAL A 57 -0.94 8.33 6.70
CA VAL A 57 -1.18 7.16 5.85
C VAL A 57 -1.74 5.99 6.67
N SER A 58 -1.23 5.78 7.89
CA SER A 58 -1.73 4.72 8.79
C SER A 58 -3.22 4.83 9.13
N ASP A 59 -3.79 6.04 9.07
CA ASP A 59 -5.22 6.24 9.31
C ASP A 59 -6.04 5.68 8.14
N SER A 60 -5.55 5.82 6.89
CA SER A 60 -6.22 5.22 5.73
C SER A 60 -6.20 3.70 5.76
N TYR A 61 -5.10 3.09 6.24
CA TYR A 61 -5.00 1.64 6.42
C TYR A 61 -5.93 1.11 7.49
N ARG A 62 -6.09 1.85 8.58
CA ARG A 62 -7.04 1.50 9.64
C ARG A 62 -8.47 1.59 9.13
N ASP A 63 -8.82 2.70 8.50
CA ASP A 63 -10.16 2.94 7.95
C ASP A 63 -10.51 1.90 6.87
N HIS A 64 -9.56 1.51 6.02
CA HIS A 64 -9.75 0.42 5.07
C HIS A 64 -10.03 -0.92 5.76
N SER A 65 -9.32 -1.24 6.84
CA SER A 65 -9.56 -2.46 7.60
C SER A 65 -10.96 -2.47 8.23
N GLU A 66 -11.38 -1.34 8.78
CA GLU A 66 -12.74 -1.16 9.32
C GLU A 66 -13.79 -1.20 8.21
N PHE A 67 -13.52 -0.65 7.05
CA PHE A 67 -14.39 -0.71 5.88
C PHE A 67 -14.68 -2.15 5.45
N LEU A 68 -13.67 -3.02 5.44
CA LEU A 68 -13.86 -4.44 5.14
C LEU A 68 -14.62 -5.16 6.26
N LYS A 69 -14.25 -4.90 7.52
CA LYS A 69 -14.83 -5.57 8.69
C LYS A 69 -16.32 -5.27 8.88
N ASN A 70 -16.73 -4.03 8.59
CA ASN A 70 -18.07 -3.54 8.88
C ASN A 70 -19.07 -3.71 7.71
N ARG A 71 -18.73 -4.50 6.70
CA ARG A 71 -19.59 -4.74 5.54
C ARG A 71 -19.82 -6.23 5.34
N ASP A 72 -21.07 -6.67 5.40
CA ASP A 72 -21.49 -8.07 5.31
C ASP A 72 -20.93 -8.78 4.08
N ARG A 73 -20.82 -8.08 2.95
CA ARG A 73 -20.26 -8.65 1.71
C ARG A 73 -18.83 -9.13 1.83
N TYR A 74 -18.06 -8.65 2.82
CA TYR A 74 -16.69 -9.04 3.09
C TYR A 74 -16.55 -9.93 4.33
N ALA A 75 -17.63 -10.19 5.08
CA ALA A 75 -17.57 -10.91 6.35
C ALA A 75 -16.89 -12.29 6.23
N PHE A 76 -17.21 -13.04 5.17
CA PHE A 76 -16.63 -14.36 4.93
C PHE A 76 -15.10 -14.38 4.73
N LEU A 77 -14.50 -13.22 4.41
CA LEU A 77 -13.04 -13.11 4.29
C LEU A 77 -12.34 -13.35 5.62
N PHE A 78 -12.99 -13.01 6.71
CA PHE A 78 -12.42 -13.13 8.06
C PHE A 78 -12.45 -14.58 8.58
N ASP A 79 -13.09 -15.51 7.87
CA ASP A 79 -13.03 -16.95 8.12
C ASP A 79 -11.75 -17.57 7.55
N TYR A 80 -11.06 -16.88 6.63
CA TYR A 80 -9.79 -17.34 6.09
C TYR A 80 -8.66 -17.14 7.09
N LYS A 81 -7.65 -18.02 7.03
CA LYS A 81 -6.41 -17.80 7.79
C LYS A 81 -5.77 -16.50 7.37
N MET A 82 -5.29 -15.71 8.31
CA MET A 82 -4.64 -14.42 8.02
C MET A 82 -3.37 -14.54 7.16
N THR A 83 -2.76 -15.74 7.14
CA THR A 83 -1.58 -16.07 6.32
C THR A 83 -1.93 -16.59 4.93
N ASP A 84 -3.21 -16.85 4.65
CA ASP A 84 -3.67 -17.33 3.35
C ASP A 84 -4.05 -16.15 2.44
N TYR A 85 -3.03 -15.42 1.99
CA TYR A 85 -3.22 -14.27 1.13
C TYR A 85 -3.85 -14.62 -0.22
N ILE A 86 -3.69 -15.87 -0.69
CA ILE A 86 -4.31 -16.34 -1.94
C ILE A 86 -5.83 -16.41 -1.79
N ALA A 87 -6.31 -17.02 -0.69
CA ALA A 87 -7.75 -17.08 -0.40
C ALA A 87 -8.32 -15.66 -0.21
N TRP A 88 -7.59 -14.77 0.49
CA TRP A 88 -7.98 -13.38 0.66
C TRP A 88 -8.09 -12.63 -0.66
N ALA A 89 -7.08 -12.74 -1.55
CA ALA A 89 -7.08 -12.07 -2.86
C ALA A 89 -8.27 -12.51 -3.74
N LYS A 90 -8.47 -13.82 -3.84
CA LYS A 90 -9.62 -14.40 -4.57
C LYS A 90 -10.96 -14.03 -3.93
N GLY A 91 -11.02 -14.04 -2.61
CA GLY A 91 -12.20 -13.64 -1.85
C GLY A 91 -12.57 -12.16 -2.06
N LEU A 92 -11.62 -11.25 -2.05
CA LEU A 92 -11.84 -9.83 -2.37
C LEU A 92 -12.43 -9.65 -3.78
N LYS A 93 -11.88 -10.37 -4.77
CA LYS A 93 -12.43 -10.36 -6.13
C LYS A 93 -13.85 -10.90 -6.17
N LYS A 94 -14.11 -12.03 -5.51
CA LYS A 94 -15.45 -12.64 -5.42
C LYS A 94 -16.46 -11.71 -4.72
N ALA A 95 -16.03 -11.00 -3.69
CA ALA A 95 -16.84 -9.99 -3.00
C ALA A 95 -17.07 -8.72 -3.84
N GLY A 96 -16.46 -8.60 -5.02
CA GLY A 96 -16.59 -7.44 -5.88
C GLY A 96 -15.90 -6.18 -5.34
N TYR A 97 -14.74 -6.35 -4.70
CA TYR A 97 -13.93 -5.20 -4.27
C TYR A 97 -13.46 -4.39 -5.48
N ALA A 98 -13.06 -5.08 -6.54
CA ALA A 98 -12.70 -4.47 -7.82
C ALA A 98 -13.33 -5.23 -8.99
N THR A 99 -13.62 -4.51 -10.07
CA THR A 99 -14.23 -5.06 -11.30
C THR A 99 -13.21 -5.76 -12.19
N HIS A 100 -11.93 -5.34 -12.14
CA HIS A 100 -10.87 -5.87 -13.01
C HIS A 100 -10.73 -7.40 -12.85
N PRO A 101 -10.74 -8.18 -13.96
CA PRO A 101 -10.72 -9.65 -13.89
C PRO A 101 -9.49 -10.21 -13.18
N GLU A 102 -8.31 -9.64 -13.44
CA GLU A 102 -7.02 -10.05 -12.87
C GLU A 102 -6.71 -9.44 -11.50
N TYR A 103 -7.69 -8.86 -10.81
CA TYR A 103 -7.44 -8.17 -9.53
C TYR A 103 -6.75 -9.06 -8.50
N ALA A 104 -7.25 -10.30 -8.34
CA ALA A 104 -6.67 -11.25 -7.41
C ALA A 104 -5.22 -11.59 -7.75
N GLU A 105 -4.92 -11.82 -9.03
CA GLU A 105 -3.58 -12.15 -9.51
C GLU A 105 -2.60 -11.00 -9.32
N LYS A 106 -3.04 -9.77 -9.59
CA LYS A 106 -2.24 -8.56 -9.32
C LYS A 106 -1.84 -8.45 -7.86
N LEU A 107 -2.77 -8.72 -6.93
CA LEU A 107 -2.47 -8.72 -5.49
C LEU A 107 -1.49 -9.83 -5.12
N ILE A 108 -1.69 -11.06 -5.61
CA ILE A 108 -0.80 -12.20 -5.35
C ILE A 108 0.61 -11.88 -5.86
N ASN A 109 0.74 -11.41 -7.09
CA ASN A 109 2.03 -11.06 -7.69
C ASN A 109 2.75 -9.96 -6.90
N LEU A 110 2.05 -8.97 -6.38
CA LEU A 110 2.63 -7.93 -5.52
C LEU A 110 3.13 -8.52 -4.20
N ILE A 111 2.35 -9.42 -3.59
CA ILE A 111 2.74 -10.05 -2.32
C ILE A 111 4.01 -10.89 -2.51
N GLU A 112 4.08 -11.66 -3.57
CA GLU A 112 5.23 -12.51 -3.89
C GLU A 112 6.45 -11.67 -4.28
N ARG A 113 6.27 -10.70 -5.16
CA ARG A 113 7.35 -9.83 -5.65
C ARG A 113 8.05 -9.04 -4.54
N PHE A 114 7.29 -8.56 -3.55
CA PHE A 114 7.81 -7.75 -2.45
C PHE A 114 7.93 -8.53 -1.13
N ASP A 115 7.78 -9.85 -1.15
CA ASP A 115 7.82 -10.72 0.03
C ASP A 115 6.94 -10.20 1.19
N LEU A 116 5.74 -9.72 0.86
CA LEU A 116 4.85 -9.12 1.86
C LEU A 116 4.29 -10.15 2.85
N ALA A 117 4.31 -11.45 2.50
CA ALA A 117 3.83 -12.53 3.36
C ALA A 117 4.58 -12.61 4.69
N GLN A 118 5.83 -12.15 4.76
CA GLN A 118 6.60 -12.05 6.00
C GLN A 118 5.89 -11.25 7.10
N TYR A 119 5.06 -10.27 6.72
CA TYR A 119 4.31 -9.42 7.67
C TYR A 119 3.08 -10.11 8.27
N ASP A 120 2.64 -11.24 7.74
CA ASP A 120 1.52 -12.00 8.29
C ASP A 120 1.94 -12.83 9.50
N GLN A 121 3.21 -13.16 9.62
CA GLN A 121 3.77 -13.94 10.73
C GLN A 121 4.11 -13.09 11.95
N ALA A 122 4.18 -11.77 11.81
CA ALA A 122 4.62 -10.86 12.86
C ALA A 122 3.66 -10.72 14.05
N SER A 123 2.45 -11.28 13.95
CA SER A 123 1.42 -11.18 15.01
C SER A 123 1.63 -12.12 16.21
N LYS A 124 2.58 -13.04 16.17
CA LYS A 124 2.80 -14.03 17.24
C LYS A 124 3.91 -13.69 18.24
N SER A 125 4.70 -12.67 18.00
CA SER A 125 5.75 -12.29 18.97
C SER A 125 5.63 -10.81 19.32
N GLY A 126 5.14 -10.55 20.52
CA GLY A 126 5.24 -9.23 21.13
C GLY A 126 6.69 -8.73 21.08
N LYS A 127 6.86 -7.49 20.66
CA LYS A 127 8.12 -6.76 20.68
C LYS A 127 9.25 -7.34 19.82
N ARG A 128 9.06 -7.47 18.51
CA ARG A 128 10.22 -7.33 17.62
C ARG A 128 10.70 -5.88 17.74
N LYS A 129 11.81 -5.67 18.43
CA LYS A 129 12.62 -4.46 18.23
C LYS A 129 12.96 -4.46 16.74
N VAL A 130 12.32 -3.58 15.98
CA VAL A 130 12.75 -3.25 14.62
C VAL A 130 14.19 -2.82 14.79
N LYS A 131 15.14 -3.68 14.42
CA LYS A 131 16.54 -3.27 14.31
C LYS A 131 16.50 -2.14 13.29
N LYS A 132 16.80 -0.91 13.74
CA LYS A 132 17.04 0.19 12.80
C LYS A 132 18.04 -0.35 11.80
N PRO A 133 17.78 -0.21 10.48
CA PRO A 133 18.74 -0.65 9.47
C PRO A 133 20.09 -0.01 9.88
N LYS A 134 21.14 -0.84 9.96
CA LYS A 134 22.49 -0.30 10.11
C LYS A 134 22.65 0.73 9.01
N ARG A 135 23.11 1.93 9.37
CA ARG A 135 23.45 2.97 8.42
C ARG A 135 24.40 2.33 7.40
N ARG A 136 23.90 2.00 6.22
CA ARG A 136 24.74 1.55 5.11
C ARG A 136 25.51 2.80 4.67
N ASP A 137 26.75 2.61 4.29
CA ASP A 137 27.54 3.68 3.68
C ASP A 137 26.79 4.16 2.44
N ARG A 138 26.77 5.49 2.24
CA ARG A 138 26.09 6.08 1.07
C ARG A 138 26.67 5.48 -0.18
N LYS A 139 25.82 4.98 -1.08
CA LYS A 139 26.27 4.46 -2.36
C LYS A 139 26.93 5.56 -3.18
N GLU A 140 27.92 5.17 -3.94
CA GLU A 140 28.60 6.06 -4.87
C GLU A 140 27.64 6.54 -5.97
N ILE A 141 27.66 7.85 -6.24
CA ILE A 141 26.82 8.46 -7.27
C ILE A 141 27.63 8.57 -8.54
N PHE A 142 27.18 7.91 -9.58
CA PHE A 142 27.73 7.96 -10.91
C PHE A 142 27.01 9.01 -11.76
N LYS A 143 27.67 9.47 -12.82
CA LYS A 143 27.07 10.30 -13.87
C LYS A 143 27.15 9.57 -15.20
N SER A 144 26.05 9.52 -15.92
CA SER A 144 26.04 9.08 -17.31
C SER A 144 26.58 10.16 -18.27
N GLU A 145 26.86 9.80 -19.50
CA GLU A 145 27.36 10.71 -20.55
C GLU A 145 26.42 11.93 -20.77
N ASN A 146 25.11 11.73 -20.61
CA ASN A 146 24.10 12.77 -20.72
C ASN A 146 23.89 13.56 -19.39
N GLY A 147 24.75 13.35 -18.39
CA GLY A 147 24.75 14.10 -17.13
C GLY A 147 23.76 13.63 -16.08
N LEU A 148 23.00 12.56 -16.33
CA LEU A 148 22.09 11.98 -15.34
C LEU A 148 22.87 11.30 -14.21
N LYS A 149 22.44 11.56 -12.97
CA LYS A 149 23.00 10.91 -11.79
C LYS A 149 22.29 9.57 -11.56
N TYR A 150 23.05 8.54 -11.25
CA TYR A 150 22.51 7.21 -10.92
C TYR A 150 23.35 6.53 -9.84
N VAL A 151 22.78 5.54 -9.20
CA VAL A 151 23.45 4.63 -8.27
C VAL A 151 23.24 3.20 -8.73
N LEU A 152 24.20 2.32 -8.45
CA LEU A 152 24.06 0.89 -8.72
C LEU A 152 23.28 0.23 -7.58
N ALA A 153 22.16 -0.38 -7.90
CA ALA A 153 21.37 -1.14 -6.95
C ALA A 153 22.02 -2.52 -6.70
N GLU A 154 22.01 -2.96 -5.46
CA GLU A 154 22.49 -4.25 -5.03
C GLU A 154 21.33 -5.13 -4.53
N THR A 155 21.58 -6.43 -4.39
CA THR A 155 20.58 -7.35 -3.86
C THR A 155 20.09 -6.91 -2.48
N GLY A 156 18.79 -6.71 -2.36
CA GLY A 156 18.14 -6.23 -1.13
C GLY A 156 17.92 -4.72 -1.06
N ASP A 157 18.30 -3.97 -2.09
CA ASP A 157 17.92 -2.57 -2.20
C ASP A 157 16.46 -2.45 -2.61
N THR A 158 15.81 -1.44 -2.03
CA THR A 158 14.51 -0.96 -2.50
C THR A 158 14.65 0.49 -2.94
N TYR A 159 13.74 0.95 -3.78
CA TYR A 159 13.71 2.35 -4.21
C TYR A 159 13.72 3.32 -3.03
N ASP A 160 12.93 3.03 -1.99
CA ASP A 160 12.84 3.88 -0.80
C ASP A 160 14.15 3.93 -0.01
N ILE A 161 14.87 2.80 0.09
CA ILE A 161 16.19 2.75 0.73
C ILE A 161 17.16 3.63 -0.05
N ILE A 162 17.25 3.46 -1.36
CA ILE A 162 18.16 4.24 -2.21
C ILE A 162 17.80 5.73 -2.17
N ALA A 163 16.52 6.09 -2.28
CA ALA A 163 16.07 7.48 -2.25
C ALA A 163 16.36 8.15 -0.90
N THR A 164 16.15 7.43 0.21
CA THR A 164 16.41 7.95 1.56
C THR A 164 17.90 8.13 1.83
N GLU A 165 18.74 7.18 1.41
CA GLU A 165 20.19 7.24 1.60
C GLU A 165 20.85 8.37 0.78
N GLN A 166 20.32 8.66 -0.40
CA GLN A 166 20.87 9.64 -1.32
C GLN A 166 20.29 11.05 -1.14
N SER A 167 19.28 11.24 -0.28
CA SER A 167 18.61 12.54 -0.08
C SER A 167 18.15 13.18 -1.41
N PHE A 168 17.59 12.36 -2.31
CA PHE A 168 17.16 12.84 -3.65
C PHE A 168 15.94 13.78 -3.62
N TRP A 169 15.36 14.02 -2.45
CA TRP A 169 14.18 14.87 -2.28
C TRP A 169 14.46 15.96 -1.25
N MET A 170 15.15 17.01 -1.66
CA MET A 170 15.02 18.34 -1.08
C MET A 170 14.44 19.28 -2.09
#